data_d9c7bf972abeeea143590d817a84915f
#
_entry.id   d9c7bf972abeeea143590d817a84915f
#
_cell.length_a   1.000
_cell.length_b   1.000
_cell.length_c   1.000
_cell.angle_alpha   90.00
_cell.angle_beta   90.00
_cell.angle_gamma   90.00
#
_symmetry.space_group_name_H-M   'P 1'
#
loop_
_entity.id
_entity.type
_entity.pdbx_description
1 polymer ?
#
loop_
_entity_poly.entity_id
_entity_poly.type
_entity_poly.pdbx_seq_one_letter_code
_entity_poly.pdbx_strand_id
1 'polypeptide(L)'
;MEITEFLYQIKPVREDLMENQTQEEQEKLQSHFLYLQDLLEKGKLVLAGPCLDASFGVVILQNTNKEEAQKFMENDPAVKGKIMTANLYPFRVSLMKK
;
A
#
# COMPACT_ATOMS: atom_id res chain seq x y z
N MET A 1 15.65 1.54 20.11
CA MET A 1 15.82 1.60 18.63
C MET A 1 14.59 2.20 17.98
N GLU A 2 14.79 3.20 17.18
CA GLU A 2 13.68 3.85 16.50
C GLU A 2 13.24 3.04 15.30
N ILE A 3 11.92 2.82 15.15
CA ILE A 3 11.37 2.13 14.00
C ILE A 3 11.02 3.18 12.95
N THR A 4 11.65 3.08 11.77
CA THR A 4 11.48 4.05 10.68
C THR A 4 10.91 3.43 9.41
N GLU A 5 10.70 2.12 9.41
CA GLU A 5 10.17 1.38 8.28
C GLU A 5 8.91 0.64 8.69
N PHE A 6 7.93 0.61 7.79
CA PHE A 6 6.66 -0.04 8.05
C PHE A 6 6.17 -0.73 6.78
N LEU A 7 5.41 -1.78 6.99
CA LEU A 7 4.75 -2.49 5.89
C LEU A 7 3.25 -2.39 6.12
N TYR A 8 2.50 -1.99 5.08
CA TYR A 8 1.07 -2.24 5.15
C TYR A 8 0.67 -3.26 4.10
N GLN A 9 -0.16 -4.20 4.54
CA GLN A 9 -0.68 -5.25 3.69
C GLN A 9 -2.09 -4.87 3.28
N ILE A 10 -2.39 -4.94 1.99
CA ILE A 10 -3.71 -4.61 1.47
C ILE A 10 -4.36 -5.85 0.89
N LYS A 11 -5.67 -5.99 1.09
CA LYS A 11 -6.45 -7.11 0.56
C LYS A 11 -7.70 -6.58 -0.11
N PRO A 12 -8.09 -7.13 -1.28
CA PRO A 12 -9.36 -6.76 -1.90
C PRO A 12 -10.53 -7.07 -0.97
N VAL A 13 -11.56 -6.21 -0.97
CA VAL A 13 -12.76 -6.43 -0.16
C VAL A 13 -13.64 -7.54 -0.72
N ARG A 14 -13.45 -7.91 -2.00
CA ARG A 14 -14.13 -9.05 -2.61
C ARG A 14 -13.16 -9.81 -3.50
N GLU A 15 -13.36 -11.12 -3.61
CA GLU A 15 -12.40 -12.02 -4.26
C GLU A 15 -12.17 -11.71 -5.74
N ASP A 16 -13.19 -11.25 -6.44
CA ASP A 16 -13.09 -11.00 -7.89
C ASP A 16 -12.80 -9.54 -8.25
N LEU A 17 -12.36 -8.73 -7.30
CA LEU A 17 -12.08 -7.32 -7.55
C LEU A 17 -11.12 -7.11 -8.74
N MET A 18 -10.07 -7.92 -8.83
CA MET A 18 -9.06 -7.75 -9.87
C MET A 18 -9.53 -8.25 -11.25
N GLU A 19 -10.57 -9.09 -11.28
CA GLU A 19 -11.09 -9.66 -12.53
C GLU A 19 -12.31 -8.91 -13.06
N ASN A 20 -13.17 -8.42 -12.17
CA ASN A 20 -14.44 -7.80 -12.51
C ASN A 20 -14.58 -6.45 -11.80
N GLN A 21 -13.84 -5.45 -12.28
CA GLN A 21 -13.86 -4.12 -11.69
C GLN A 21 -14.99 -3.28 -12.29
N THR A 22 -15.70 -2.56 -11.42
CA THR A 22 -16.58 -1.49 -11.87
C THR A 22 -15.71 -0.31 -12.33
N GLN A 23 -16.29 0.62 -13.06
CA GLN A 23 -15.57 1.82 -13.47
C GLN A 23 -15.07 2.62 -12.26
N GLU A 24 -15.89 2.74 -11.22
CA GLU A 24 -15.51 3.42 -9.99
C GLU A 24 -14.31 2.73 -9.33
N GLU A 25 -14.31 1.41 -9.30
CA GLU A 25 -13.19 0.64 -8.75
C GLU A 25 -11.91 0.83 -9.56
N GLN A 26 -12.03 0.85 -10.88
CA GLN A 26 -10.88 1.11 -11.77
C GLN A 26 -10.27 2.47 -11.48
N GLU A 27 -11.10 3.49 -11.30
CA GLU A 27 -10.63 4.85 -10.98
C GLU A 27 -9.91 4.90 -9.64
N LYS A 28 -10.44 4.20 -8.64
CA LYS A 28 -9.80 4.13 -7.32
C LYS A 28 -8.48 3.41 -7.37
N LEU A 29 -8.38 2.33 -8.15
CA LEU A 29 -7.12 1.60 -8.32
C LEU A 29 -6.07 2.45 -9.05
N GLN A 30 -6.50 3.23 -10.04
CA GLN A 30 -5.60 4.14 -10.72
C GLN A 30 -5.09 5.23 -9.76
N SER A 31 -5.99 5.80 -8.97
CA SER A 31 -5.61 6.79 -7.96
C SER A 31 -4.66 6.20 -6.91
N HIS A 32 -4.88 4.95 -6.52
CA HIS A 32 -4.00 4.21 -5.62
C HIS A 32 -2.58 4.13 -6.22
N PHE A 33 -2.46 3.76 -7.48
CA PHE A 33 -1.17 3.65 -8.15
C PHE A 33 -0.44 5.01 -8.18
N LEU A 34 -1.16 6.07 -8.54
CA LEU A 34 -0.59 7.43 -8.58
C LEU A 34 -0.17 7.90 -7.19
N TYR A 35 -0.94 7.54 -6.17
CA TYR A 35 -0.62 7.85 -4.77
C TYR A 35 0.71 7.19 -4.38
N LEU A 36 0.89 5.92 -4.72
CA LEU A 36 2.13 5.20 -4.42
C LEU A 36 3.31 5.77 -5.22
N GLN A 37 3.10 6.19 -6.46
CA GLN A 37 4.14 6.84 -7.25
C GLN A 37 4.60 8.15 -6.57
N ASP A 38 3.68 8.92 -6.02
CA ASP A 38 3.99 10.13 -5.30
C ASP A 38 4.85 9.85 -4.06
N LEU A 39 4.50 8.81 -3.30
CA LEU A 39 5.28 8.38 -2.15
C LEU A 39 6.68 7.92 -2.56
N LEU A 40 6.80 7.28 -3.71
CA LEU A 40 8.08 6.84 -4.25
C LEU A 40 8.97 8.06 -4.57
N GLU A 41 8.42 9.07 -5.22
CA GLU A 41 9.13 10.30 -5.54
C GLU A 41 9.58 11.06 -4.30
N LYS A 42 8.78 11.02 -3.24
CA LYS A 42 9.09 11.68 -1.97
C LYS A 42 10.10 10.91 -1.11
N GLY A 43 10.53 9.75 -1.57
CA GLY A 43 11.48 8.92 -0.82
C GLY A 43 10.86 8.18 0.36
N LYS A 44 9.53 8.07 0.40
CA LYS A 44 8.82 7.38 1.48
C LYS A 44 8.51 5.93 1.16
N LEU A 45 8.55 5.55 -0.10
CA LEU A 45 8.23 4.19 -0.53
C LEU A 45 9.50 3.44 -0.93
N VAL A 46 9.69 2.24 -0.39
CA VAL A 46 10.77 1.34 -0.80
C VAL A 46 10.32 0.52 -2.00
N LEU A 47 9.19 -0.16 -1.86
CA LEU A 47 8.59 -0.93 -2.94
C LEU A 47 7.11 -1.16 -2.64
N ALA A 48 6.37 -1.47 -3.69
CA ALA A 48 4.98 -1.87 -3.57
C ALA A 48 4.64 -2.82 -4.70
N GLY A 49 3.73 -3.73 -4.45
CA GLY A 49 3.27 -4.63 -5.51
C GLY A 49 2.25 -5.63 -4.99
N PRO A 50 1.44 -6.18 -5.89
CA PRO A 50 0.46 -7.19 -5.53
C PRO A 50 1.04 -8.60 -5.67
N CYS A 51 0.46 -9.54 -4.91
CA CYS A 51 0.62 -10.95 -5.23
C CYS A 51 -0.25 -11.24 -6.45
N LEU A 52 0.30 -11.97 -7.41
CA LEU A 52 -0.39 -12.18 -8.70
C LEU A 52 -1.56 -13.17 -8.63
N ASP A 53 -1.71 -13.85 -7.50
CA ASP A 53 -2.89 -14.69 -7.24
C ASP A 53 -4.03 -13.87 -6.60
N ALA A 54 -3.85 -12.56 -6.50
CA ALA A 54 -4.80 -11.62 -5.92
C ALA A 54 -5.09 -11.83 -4.43
N SER A 55 -4.19 -12.53 -3.71
CA SER A 55 -4.39 -12.78 -2.28
C SER A 55 -4.19 -11.51 -1.44
N PHE A 56 -3.14 -10.74 -1.73
CA PHE A 56 -2.86 -9.48 -1.05
C PHE A 56 -1.80 -8.69 -1.82
N GLY A 57 -1.59 -7.45 -1.40
CA GLY A 57 -0.49 -6.64 -1.88
C GLY A 57 0.30 -6.10 -0.70
N VAL A 58 1.51 -5.61 -0.96
CA VAL A 58 2.36 -5.03 0.08
C VAL A 58 2.83 -3.64 -0.34
N VAL A 59 2.98 -2.78 0.66
CA VAL A 59 3.58 -1.45 0.52
C VAL A 59 4.59 -1.32 1.65
N ILE A 60 5.87 -1.12 1.30
CA ILE A 60 6.92 -0.95 2.31
C ILE A 60 7.36 0.51 2.32
N LEU A 61 7.19 1.14 3.48
CA LEU A 61 7.50 2.55 3.71
C LEU A 61 8.81 2.68 4.47
N GLN A 62 9.49 3.81 4.26
CA GLN A 62 10.75 4.15 4.94
C GLN A 62 10.75 5.62 5.35
N ASN A 63 11.74 6.01 6.14
CA ASN A 63 11.93 7.40 6.59
C ASN A 63 10.66 7.98 7.19
N THR A 64 10.00 7.19 8.03
CA THR A 64 8.70 7.54 8.58
C THR A 64 8.60 7.09 10.04
N ASN A 65 7.46 7.29 10.64
CA ASN A 65 7.14 6.83 11.98
C ASN A 65 5.73 6.23 11.97
N LYS A 66 5.32 5.66 13.08
CA LYS A 66 4.03 4.97 13.18
C LYS A 66 2.85 5.87 12.81
N GLU A 67 2.83 7.10 13.33
CA GLU A 67 1.73 8.03 13.06
C GLU A 67 1.65 8.40 11.59
N GLU A 68 2.78 8.75 10.99
CA GLU A 68 2.82 9.11 9.57
C GLU A 68 2.48 7.92 8.68
N ALA A 69 3.05 6.74 9.01
CA ALA A 69 2.78 5.52 8.24
C ALA A 69 1.29 5.15 8.30
N GLN A 70 0.67 5.31 9.45
CA GLN A 70 -0.76 5.06 9.63
C GLN A 70 -1.58 5.99 8.73
N LYS A 71 -1.20 7.27 8.67
CA LYS A 71 -1.87 8.25 7.81
C LYS A 71 -1.68 7.91 6.33
N PHE A 72 -0.48 7.50 5.94
CA PHE A 72 -0.23 7.08 4.55
C PHE A 72 -1.13 5.92 4.16
N MET A 73 -1.28 4.93 5.03
CA MET A 73 -2.13 3.79 4.78
C MET A 73 -3.61 4.20 4.69
N GLU A 74 -4.08 5.00 5.63
CA GLU A 74 -5.49 5.42 5.70
C GLU A 74 -5.88 6.32 4.55
N ASN A 75 -4.95 7.11 4.02
CA ASN A 75 -5.20 8.03 2.91
C ASN A 75 -4.96 7.41 1.53
N ASP A 76 -4.50 6.17 1.47
CA ASP A 76 -4.37 5.46 0.22
C ASP A 76 -5.77 5.36 -0.42
N PRO A 77 -5.95 5.81 -1.67
CA PRO A 77 -7.28 5.83 -2.30
C PRO A 77 -7.99 4.48 -2.33
N ALA A 78 -7.25 3.37 -2.40
CA ALA A 78 -7.86 2.04 -2.38
C ALA A 78 -8.43 1.72 -0.99
N VAL A 79 -7.75 2.16 0.07
CA VAL A 79 -8.17 1.94 1.45
C VAL A 79 -9.27 2.93 1.83
N LYS A 80 -9.05 4.22 1.55
CA LYS A 80 -10.02 5.27 1.83
C LYS A 80 -11.31 5.05 1.03
N GLY A 81 -11.17 4.55 -0.20
CA GLY A 81 -12.29 4.23 -1.07
C GLY A 81 -12.99 2.93 -0.74
N LYS A 82 -12.51 2.20 0.27
CA LYS A 82 -13.13 0.98 0.80
C LYS A 82 -13.20 -0.18 -0.21
N ILE A 83 -12.31 -0.18 -1.21
CA ILE A 83 -12.18 -1.32 -2.12
C ILE A 83 -11.11 -2.30 -1.66
N MET A 84 -10.27 -1.87 -0.71
CA MET A 84 -9.29 -2.72 -0.05
C MET A 84 -9.28 -2.47 1.45
N THR A 85 -8.96 -3.50 2.21
CA THR A 85 -8.65 -3.36 3.64
C THR A 85 -7.14 -3.36 3.81
N ALA A 86 -6.66 -2.78 4.91
CA ALA A 86 -5.23 -2.66 5.14
C ALA A 86 -4.87 -2.84 6.60
N ASN A 87 -3.70 -3.41 6.84
CA ASN A 87 -3.11 -3.54 8.18
C ASN A 87 -1.68 -3.05 8.13
N LEU A 88 -1.27 -2.34 9.18
CA LEU A 88 0.07 -1.78 9.30
C LEU A 88 0.91 -2.56 10.27
N TYR A 89 2.17 -2.82 9.91
CA TYR A 89 3.12 -3.56 10.74
C TYR A 89 4.45 -2.82 10.80
N PRO A 90 5.09 -2.73 11.97
CA PRO A 90 6.48 -2.29 12.00
C PRO A 90 7.34 -3.32 11.25
N PHE A 91 8.31 -2.83 10.49
CA PHE A 91 9.07 -3.69 9.59
C PHE A 91 10.52 -3.20 9.55
N ARG A 92 11.42 -4.08 9.15
CA ARG A 92 12.81 -3.73 8.89
C ARG A 92 13.23 -4.32 7.56
N VAL A 93 13.74 -3.46 6.69
CA VAL A 93 14.38 -3.94 5.46
C VAL A 93 15.81 -4.33 5.85
N SER A 94 16.03 -5.61 6.12
CA SER A 94 17.35 -6.10 6.55
C SER A 94 18.29 -6.35 5.37
N LEU A 95 17.75 -6.81 4.26
CA LEU A 95 18.51 -7.08 3.04
C LEU A 95 17.69 -6.62 1.85
N MET A 96 18.33 -5.91 0.94
CA MET A 96 17.67 -5.41 -0.26
C MET A 96 18.63 -5.43 -1.42
N LYS A 97 18.17 -5.94 -2.56
CA LYS A 97 18.94 -5.90 -3.80
C LYS A 97 19.02 -4.45 -4.31
N LYS A 98 20.20 -4.04 -4.68
CA LYS A 98 20.43 -2.72 -5.27
C LYS A 98 20.64 -2.80 -6.78
#